data_587a7aa3799b129f2e77564d78b551b1
#
_entry.id   587a7aa3799b129f2e77564d78b551b1
#
_cell.length_a   1.000
_cell.length_b   1.000
_cell.length_c   1.000
_cell.angle_alpha   90.00
_cell.angle_beta   90.00
_cell.angle_gamma   90.00
#
_symmetry.space_group_name_H-M   'P 1'
#
loop_
_entity.id
_entity.type
_entity.pdbx_description
1 polymer ?
#
loop_
_entity_poly.entity_id
_entity_poly.type
_entity_poly.pdbx_seq_one_letter_code
_entity_poly.pdbx_strand_id
1 'polypeptide(L)'
;SLDREIFQGKVNLPNKKPEVFTNRKITPHTVNSLLQKYGKTIVYPNTNSGQIFDYLGKNKFLSYIIPEKYGGKNLSVSELSSTLVKISSQNPALGVSVMVPNSLGPGELLQEYGTEAQKKKYLPGLADGKYIPCFGLTGPENGSDAAGKIDTGVLKMKNGKRVVEVTVNKRYITLAPVANLVGLAFRLEDPDNLLESGNPGITVALIESSHPGLQKTTHHNPLNAGFPNGTVKGSFDVELDQIVGGEENAGLGWKMLMECLAAGRAVCLPGTALASSKVATWGVYQFGQHRKQFGIPLMKMEGVNEKWLDMLYQTWVIQSSVNLTNVLLERGDKPAVISALMKQQTTERARDVINYGMDIHAGNAICVGHSNFLQKYYQAAPIGITVEGSNTLTRSLIVFGQGLNKSHPHIFPLLESIIDDDLDNFKTYFKSM
;
A
#
# COMPACT_ATOMS: atom_id res chain seq x y z
N SER A 1 12.85 0.76 20.21
CA SER A 1 12.19 0.97 18.91
C SER A 1 11.20 2.14 19.05
N LEU A 2 10.88 2.78 17.94
CA LEU A 2 9.89 3.87 17.90
C LEU A 2 8.52 3.44 18.48
N ASP A 3 8.06 2.25 18.16
CA ASP A 3 6.80 1.70 18.68
C ASP A 3 6.83 1.66 20.24
N ARG A 4 7.97 1.27 20.84
CA ARG A 4 8.14 1.26 22.30
C ARG A 4 8.17 2.67 22.89
N GLU A 5 8.84 3.62 22.25
CA GLU A 5 8.89 5.03 22.68
C GLU A 5 7.49 5.66 22.68
N ILE A 6 6.70 5.41 21.63
CA ILE A 6 5.32 5.88 21.53
C ILE A 6 4.45 5.24 22.61
N PHE A 7 4.57 3.92 22.81
CA PHE A 7 3.84 3.21 23.86
C PHE A 7 4.12 3.78 25.27
N GLN A 8 5.37 4.16 25.53
CA GLN A 8 5.81 4.75 26.80
C GLN A 8 5.54 6.26 26.92
N GLY A 9 5.03 6.91 25.88
CA GLY A 9 4.84 8.35 25.84
C GLY A 9 6.15 9.16 25.84
N LYS A 10 7.28 8.55 25.43
CA LYS A 10 8.63 9.14 25.50
C LYS A 10 9.22 9.49 24.12
N VAL A 11 8.38 9.84 23.16
CA VAL A 11 8.85 10.14 21.80
C VAL A 11 9.63 11.45 21.78
N ASN A 12 10.88 11.39 21.36
CA ASN A 12 11.67 12.56 21.03
C ASN A 12 11.26 13.07 19.63
N LEU A 13 10.35 14.02 19.58
CA LEU A 13 10.01 14.69 18.35
C LEU A 13 11.20 15.57 17.91
N PRO A 14 11.53 15.57 16.61
CA PRO A 14 12.59 16.44 16.11
C PRO A 14 12.19 17.90 16.32
N ASN A 15 13.08 18.67 16.95
CA ASN A 15 12.89 20.12 17.17
C ASN A 15 12.95 20.95 15.86
N LYS A 16 13.38 20.35 14.75
CA LYS A 16 13.37 20.99 13.44
C LYS A 16 12.00 20.76 12.81
N LYS A 17 11.37 21.85 12.38
CA LYS A 17 10.33 21.74 11.35
C LYS A 17 10.93 20.88 10.24
N PRO A 18 10.20 19.85 9.74
CA PRO A 18 10.68 19.13 8.57
C PRO A 18 11.11 20.17 7.54
N GLU A 19 12.27 20.00 6.93
CA GLU A 19 12.65 20.79 5.76
C GLU A 19 11.72 20.39 4.60
N VAL A 20 10.44 20.60 4.83
CA VAL A 20 9.38 20.34 3.90
C VAL A 20 9.61 21.34 2.79
N PHE A 21 10.15 20.86 1.66
CA PHE A 21 10.02 21.51 0.37
C PHE A 21 11.17 22.38 -0.18
N THR A 22 12.38 22.35 0.31
CA THR A 22 13.47 23.12 -0.32
C THR A 22 14.13 22.45 -1.53
N ASN A 23 14.07 21.12 -1.64
CA ASN A 23 14.60 20.37 -2.79
C ASN A 23 13.54 19.41 -3.39
N ARG A 24 12.51 19.96 -3.99
CA ARG A 24 11.45 19.15 -4.62
C ARG A 24 11.95 18.47 -5.89
N LYS A 25 12.13 17.16 -5.86
CA LYS A 25 12.41 16.33 -7.05
C LYS A 25 11.23 16.23 -8.02
N ILE A 26 10.03 16.55 -7.56
CA ILE A 26 8.82 16.67 -8.39
C ILE A 26 8.33 18.12 -8.34
N THR A 27 8.26 18.73 -9.50
CA THR A 27 7.68 20.05 -9.60
C THR A 27 6.15 19.97 -9.53
N PRO A 28 5.47 20.95 -8.89
CA PRO A 28 4.01 21.05 -8.94
C PRO A 28 3.46 21.01 -10.35
N HIS A 29 4.22 21.51 -11.33
CA HIS A 29 3.87 21.50 -12.75
C HIS A 29 3.68 20.09 -13.28
N THR A 30 4.56 19.13 -12.98
CA THR A 30 4.45 17.73 -13.46
C THR A 30 3.15 17.08 -13.00
N VAL A 31 2.80 17.25 -11.71
CA VAL A 31 1.56 16.70 -11.15
C VAL A 31 0.34 17.42 -11.75
N ASN A 32 0.40 18.73 -11.89
CA ASN A 32 -0.70 19.49 -12.48
C ASN A 32 -0.94 19.10 -13.94
N SER A 33 0.11 18.87 -14.73
CA SER A 33 0.01 18.39 -16.12
C SER A 33 -0.67 17.01 -16.21
N LEU A 34 -0.33 16.08 -15.30
CA LEU A 34 -1.03 14.80 -15.18
C LEU A 34 -2.51 15.01 -14.91
N LEU A 35 -2.84 15.87 -13.94
CA LEU A 35 -4.23 16.09 -13.50
C LEU A 35 -5.06 16.85 -14.54
N GLN A 36 -4.47 17.80 -15.26
CA GLN A 36 -5.12 18.46 -16.39
C GLN A 36 -5.49 17.46 -17.48
N LYS A 37 -4.59 16.51 -17.77
CA LYS A 37 -4.80 15.56 -18.86
C LYS A 37 -5.72 14.40 -18.47
N TYR A 38 -5.57 13.85 -17.27
CA TYR A 38 -6.23 12.62 -16.85
C TYR A 38 -7.02 12.71 -15.54
N GLY A 39 -7.08 13.87 -14.91
CA GLY A 39 -7.73 14.04 -13.61
C GLY A 39 -9.23 13.72 -13.57
N LYS A 40 -9.91 13.74 -14.72
CA LYS A 40 -11.34 13.40 -14.86
C LYS A 40 -11.58 12.08 -15.60
N THR A 41 -10.53 11.33 -15.91
CA THR A 41 -10.59 10.15 -16.76
C THR A 41 -10.76 8.88 -15.90
N ILE A 42 -11.61 7.96 -16.36
CA ILE A 42 -11.60 6.57 -15.86
C ILE A 42 -10.28 5.94 -16.35
N VAL A 43 -9.48 5.43 -15.43
CA VAL A 43 -8.16 4.85 -15.78
C VAL A 43 -8.34 3.49 -16.43
N TYR A 44 -9.28 2.69 -15.91
CA TYR A 44 -9.55 1.34 -16.41
C TYR A 44 -11.00 0.88 -16.05
N PRO A 45 -11.71 0.18 -16.92
CA PRO A 45 -11.38 -0.09 -18.30
C PRO A 45 -11.58 1.16 -19.18
N ASN A 46 -10.61 1.44 -20.03
CA ASN A 46 -10.66 2.57 -20.96
C ASN A 46 -9.84 2.23 -22.21
N THR A 47 -10.31 2.61 -23.39
CA THR A 47 -9.57 2.41 -24.64
C THR A 47 -8.19 3.07 -24.64
N ASN A 48 -8.01 4.13 -23.84
CA ASN A 48 -6.76 4.87 -23.71
C ASN A 48 -5.93 4.44 -22.49
N SER A 49 -6.26 3.34 -21.80
CA SER A 49 -5.51 2.90 -20.61
C SER A 49 -4.03 2.73 -20.88
N GLY A 50 -3.63 2.17 -22.02
CA GLY A 50 -2.23 2.05 -22.42
C GLY A 50 -1.52 3.40 -22.47
N GLN A 51 -2.13 4.42 -23.09
CA GLN A 51 -1.58 5.78 -23.16
C GLN A 51 -1.43 6.44 -21.79
N ILE A 52 -2.35 6.15 -20.86
CA ILE A 52 -2.27 6.65 -19.49
C ILE A 52 -1.03 6.06 -18.79
N PHE A 53 -0.84 4.76 -18.86
CA PHE A 53 0.31 4.09 -18.24
C PHE A 53 1.63 4.46 -18.91
N ASP A 54 1.66 4.61 -20.24
CA ASP A 54 2.82 5.16 -20.96
C ASP A 54 3.18 6.56 -20.47
N TYR A 55 2.18 7.42 -20.28
CA TYR A 55 2.41 8.75 -19.74
C TYR A 55 2.95 8.70 -18.31
N LEU A 56 2.37 7.86 -17.45
CA LEU A 56 2.84 7.68 -16.08
C LEU A 56 4.30 7.20 -16.03
N GLY A 57 4.65 6.23 -16.85
CA GLY A 57 6.03 5.71 -16.95
C GLY A 57 7.02 6.76 -17.46
N LYS A 58 6.76 7.36 -18.62
CA LYS A 58 7.62 8.40 -19.22
C LYS A 58 7.87 9.60 -18.31
N ASN A 59 6.88 9.96 -17.50
CA ASN A 59 7.00 11.08 -16.56
C ASN A 59 7.41 10.63 -15.14
N LYS A 60 7.89 9.39 -15.00
CA LYS A 60 8.47 8.84 -13.77
C LYS A 60 7.50 8.70 -12.58
N PHE A 61 6.18 8.69 -12.81
CA PHE A 61 5.20 8.50 -11.75
C PHE A 61 5.23 7.09 -11.14
N LEU A 62 5.72 6.10 -11.88
CA LEU A 62 5.78 4.70 -11.43
C LEU A 62 7.10 4.36 -10.71
N SER A 63 8.00 5.33 -10.53
CA SER A 63 9.37 5.11 -10.06
C SER A 63 9.83 6.08 -8.98
N TYR A 64 8.91 6.52 -8.15
CA TYR A 64 9.18 7.48 -7.09
C TYR A 64 10.13 6.94 -6.02
N ILE A 65 10.03 5.64 -5.69
CA ILE A 65 10.89 4.98 -4.71
C ILE A 65 12.19 4.44 -5.31
N ILE A 66 12.31 4.36 -6.63
CA ILE A 66 13.50 3.79 -7.28
C ILE A 66 14.67 4.80 -7.22
N PRO A 67 15.88 4.36 -6.83
CA PRO A 67 17.05 5.24 -6.75
C PRO A 67 17.42 5.87 -8.09
N GLU A 68 17.97 7.08 -8.03
CA GLU A 68 18.41 7.86 -9.21
C GLU A 68 19.44 7.11 -10.06
N LYS A 69 20.32 6.32 -9.46
CA LYS A 69 21.32 5.49 -10.18
C LYS A 69 20.68 4.47 -11.15
N TYR A 70 19.40 4.14 -10.96
CA TYR A 70 18.62 3.30 -11.87
C TYR A 70 17.59 4.11 -12.69
N GLY A 71 17.67 5.45 -12.65
CA GLY A 71 16.80 6.35 -13.40
C GLY A 71 15.47 6.69 -12.72
N GLY A 72 15.27 6.31 -11.46
CA GLY A 72 14.12 6.66 -10.64
C GLY A 72 14.19 8.08 -10.07
N LYS A 73 13.22 8.42 -9.22
CA LYS A 73 13.13 9.74 -8.57
C LYS A 73 13.70 9.77 -7.16
N ASN A 74 13.77 8.60 -6.49
CA ASN A 74 14.21 8.49 -5.10
C ASN A 74 13.61 9.58 -4.19
N LEU A 75 12.26 9.65 -4.17
CA LEU A 75 11.56 10.65 -3.38
C LEU A 75 11.71 10.39 -1.89
N SER A 76 11.71 11.44 -1.10
CA SER A 76 11.49 11.32 0.34
C SER A 76 10.07 10.85 0.65
N VAL A 77 9.87 10.35 1.85
CA VAL A 77 8.55 9.89 2.33
C VAL A 77 7.51 11.00 2.24
N SER A 78 7.86 12.22 2.65
CA SER A 78 6.98 13.39 2.62
C SER A 78 6.65 13.83 1.19
N GLU A 79 7.61 13.76 0.26
CA GLU A 79 7.37 14.04 -1.16
C GLU A 79 6.43 13.01 -1.79
N LEU A 80 6.66 11.72 -1.55
CA LEU A 80 5.77 10.65 -2.01
C LEU A 80 4.35 10.84 -1.46
N SER A 81 4.22 11.02 -0.15
CA SER A 81 2.94 11.22 0.53
C SER A 81 2.19 12.44 -0.04
N SER A 82 2.83 13.60 -0.12
CA SER A 82 2.20 14.83 -0.61
C SER A 82 1.79 14.74 -2.09
N THR A 83 2.59 14.05 -2.90
CA THR A 83 2.27 13.81 -4.31
C THR A 83 1.05 12.90 -4.47
N LEU A 84 0.98 11.81 -3.70
CA LEU A 84 -0.19 10.93 -3.68
C LEU A 84 -1.44 11.65 -3.19
N VAL A 85 -1.34 12.47 -2.14
CA VAL A 85 -2.45 13.32 -1.68
C VAL A 85 -2.96 14.20 -2.81
N LYS A 86 -2.06 14.87 -3.54
CA LYS A 86 -2.44 15.76 -4.64
C LYS A 86 -3.11 15.01 -5.80
N ILE A 87 -2.56 13.88 -6.22
CA ILE A 87 -3.14 13.06 -7.31
C ILE A 87 -4.51 12.51 -6.89
N SER A 88 -4.59 11.88 -5.71
CA SER A 88 -5.81 11.25 -5.21
C SER A 88 -6.92 12.26 -4.92
N SER A 89 -6.58 13.52 -4.60
CA SER A 89 -7.57 14.56 -4.37
C SER A 89 -8.36 14.94 -5.63
N GLN A 90 -7.87 14.61 -6.82
CA GLN A 90 -8.63 14.77 -8.07
C GLN A 90 -9.12 13.45 -8.65
N ASN A 91 -8.29 12.41 -8.59
CA ASN A 91 -8.60 11.12 -9.17
C ASN A 91 -8.04 9.96 -8.31
N PRO A 92 -8.89 9.32 -7.48
CA PRO A 92 -8.48 8.17 -6.67
C PRO A 92 -7.91 7.01 -7.50
N ALA A 93 -8.43 6.76 -8.71
CA ALA A 93 -7.94 5.70 -9.58
C ALA A 93 -6.51 5.96 -10.09
N LEU A 94 -6.18 7.20 -10.44
CA LEU A 94 -4.80 7.60 -10.73
C LEU A 94 -3.93 7.47 -9.48
N GLY A 95 -4.47 7.87 -8.32
CA GLY A 95 -3.79 7.71 -7.03
C GLY A 95 -3.38 6.26 -6.78
N VAL A 96 -4.30 5.31 -6.93
CA VAL A 96 -4.03 3.86 -6.81
C VAL A 96 -3.01 3.40 -7.86
N SER A 97 -3.13 3.86 -9.11
CA SER A 97 -2.23 3.46 -10.21
C SER A 97 -0.79 3.92 -9.99
N VAL A 98 -0.59 5.06 -9.33
CA VAL A 98 0.74 5.56 -8.94
C VAL A 98 1.21 4.95 -7.62
N MET A 99 0.30 4.72 -6.68
CA MET A 99 0.60 4.19 -5.35
C MET A 99 1.22 2.78 -5.41
N VAL A 100 0.61 1.87 -6.17
CA VAL A 100 0.99 0.45 -6.15
C VAL A 100 2.44 0.20 -6.60
N PRO A 101 2.94 0.77 -7.71
CA PRO A 101 4.36 0.63 -8.08
C PRO A 101 5.32 1.21 -7.03
N ASN A 102 4.85 2.17 -6.23
CA ASN A 102 5.65 2.89 -5.25
C ASN A 102 5.43 2.40 -3.80
N SER A 103 4.75 1.27 -3.59
CA SER A 103 4.52 0.69 -2.25
C SER A 103 4.55 -0.82 -2.23
N LEU A 104 3.74 -1.49 -3.03
CA LEU A 104 3.54 -2.94 -3.03
C LEU A 104 4.09 -3.59 -4.31
N GLY A 105 4.83 -2.87 -5.11
CA GLY A 105 5.43 -3.41 -6.32
C GLY A 105 6.76 -4.11 -6.04
N PRO A 106 7.26 -4.91 -7.01
CA PRO A 106 8.55 -5.57 -6.89
C PRO A 106 9.75 -4.61 -6.82
N GLY A 107 9.55 -3.30 -7.06
CA GLY A 107 10.62 -2.30 -7.01
C GLY A 107 11.33 -2.21 -5.67
N GLU A 108 10.59 -2.16 -4.56
CA GLU A 108 11.17 -2.14 -3.21
C GLU A 108 11.84 -3.47 -2.87
N LEU A 109 11.17 -4.60 -3.17
CA LEU A 109 11.75 -5.93 -2.97
C LEU A 109 13.07 -6.11 -3.70
N LEU A 110 13.16 -5.63 -4.93
CA LEU A 110 14.41 -5.68 -5.72
C LEU A 110 15.52 -4.83 -5.11
N GLN A 111 15.19 -3.65 -4.60
CA GLN A 111 16.19 -2.78 -3.96
C GLN A 111 16.79 -3.42 -2.72
N GLU A 112 15.97 -4.00 -1.88
CA GLU A 112 16.38 -4.58 -0.60
C GLU A 112 17.01 -5.97 -0.77
N TYR A 113 16.41 -6.83 -1.60
CA TYR A 113 16.73 -8.25 -1.64
C TYR A 113 17.22 -8.75 -3.01
N GLY A 114 17.03 -8.00 -4.08
CA GLY A 114 17.41 -8.43 -5.42
C GLY A 114 18.91 -8.64 -5.58
N THR A 115 19.31 -9.63 -6.38
CA THR A 115 20.71 -9.76 -6.81
C THR A 115 21.12 -8.55 -7.67
N GLU A 116 22.40 -8.28 -7.79
CA GLU A 116 22.88 -7.20 -8.65
C GLU A 116 22.48 -7.39 -10.13
N ALA A 117 22.38 -8.64 -10.59
CA ALA A 117 21.88 -8.95 -11.91
C ALA A 117 20.41 -8.58 -12.07
N GLN A 118 19.58 -8.94 -11.09
CA GLN A 118 18.15 -8.58 -11.07
C GLN A 118 17.94 -7.07 -10.97
N LYS A 119 18.68 -6.37 -10.11
CA LYS A 119 18.62 -4.90 -9.99
C LYS A 119 18.95 -4.22 -11.31
N LYS A 120 20.04 -4.63 -11.98
CA LYS A 120 20.45 -4.10 -13.29
C LYS A 120 19.43 -4.40 -14.39
N LYS A 121 18.80 -5.57 -14.36
CA LYS A 121 17.80 -5.97 -15.36
C LYS A 121 16.48 -5.21 -15.20
N TYR A 122 15.94 -5.15 -13.99
CA TYR A 122 14.57 -4.72 -13.78
C TYR A 122 14.40 -3.28 -13.31
N LEU A 123 15.27 -2.75 -12.44
CA LEU A 123 15.07 -1.42 -11.86
C LEU A 123 15.08 -0.29 -12.91
N PRO A 124 15.97 -0.27 -13.92
CA PRO A 124 15.88 0.73 -14.98
C PRO A 124 14.58 0.66 -15.78
N GLY A 125 14.12 -0.55 -16.10
CA GLY A 125 12.87 -0.76 -16.83
C GLY A 125 11.61 -0.37 -16.02
N LEU A 126 11.64 -0.55 -14.70
CA LEU A 126 10.60 -0.02 -13.80
C LEU A 126 10.69 1.51 -13.74
N ALA A 127 11.89 2.07 -13.74
CA ALA A 127 12.11 3.51 -13.65
C ALA A 127 11.63 4.27 -14.89
N ASP A 128 11.75 3.71 -16.07
CA ASP A 128 11.33 4.36 -17.33
C ASP A 128 9.92 3.96 -17.80
N GLY A 129 9.25 3.07 -17.05
CA GLY A 129 7.90 2.59 -17.34
C GLY A 129 7.83 1.49 -18.40
N LYS A 130 8.97 0.91 -18.81
CA LYS A 130 9.00 -0.31 -19.64
C LYS A 130 8.32 -1.47 -18.91
N TYR A 131 8.57 -1.58 -17.60
CA TYR A 131 7.90 -2.50 -16.73
C TYR A 131 6.83 -1.78 -15.90
N ILE A 132 5.59 -2.28 -15.98
CA ILE A 132 4.48 -1.92 -15.10
C ILE A 132 4.31 -3.09 -14.14
N PRO A 133 4.58 -2.92 -12.85
CA PRO A 133 4.56 -4.02 -11.91
C PRO A 133 3.16 -4.28 -11.34
N CYS A 134 2.92 -5.55 -10.96
CA CYS A 134 1.88 -5.90 -9.98
C CYS A 134 2.42 -6.97 -9.02
N PHE A 135 1.66 -7.25 -7.95
CA PHE A 135 2.08 -8.23 -6.94
C PHE A 135 0.99 -9.26 -6.70
N GLY A 136 1.25 -10.52 -7.05
CA GLY A 136 0.36 -11.66 -6.88
C GLY A 136 0.59 -12.38 -5.56
N LEU A 137 -0.15 -12.00 -4.52
CA LEU A 137 -0.15 -12.66 -3.21
C LEU A 137 -1.49 -13.34 -2.93
N THR A 138 -2.57 -12.58 -2.96
CA THR A 138 -3.92 -13.03 -2.58
C THR A 138 -4.52 -13.96 -3.63
N GLY A 139 -5.14 -15.04 -3.17
CA GLY A 139 -5.86 -16.02 -3.98
C GLY A 139 -7.25 -16.34 -3.43
N PRO A 140 -7.96 -17.32 -4.00
CA PRO A 140 -9.28 -17.72 -3.55
C PRO A 140 -9.34 -18.19 -2.09
N GLU A 141 -8.27 -18.83 -1.61
CA GLU A 141 -8.23 -19.44 -0.28
C GLU A 141 -7.31 -18.71 0.71
N ASN A 142 -6.61 -17.66 0.28
CA ASN A 142 -5.77 -16.82 1.11
C ASN A 142 -6.07 -15.33 0.92
N GLY A 143 -6.43 -14.67 2.00
CA GLY A 143 -6.72 -13.24 2.04
C GLY A 143 -6.06 -12.62 3.27
N SER A 144 -6.81 -12.47 4.36
CA SER A 144 -6.26 -12.01 5.64
C SER A 144 -5.23 -12.99 6.22
N ASP A 145 -5.45 -14.29 6.06
CA ASP A 145 -4.43 -15.32 6.25
C ASP A 145 -3.62 -15.47 4.97
N ALA A 146 -2.73 -14.50 4.73
CA ALA A 146 -1.99 -14.42 3.47
C ALA A 146 -0.96 -15.55 3.29
N ALA A 147 -0.51 -16.16 4.39
CA ALA A 147 0.47 -17.24 4.40
C ALA A 147 -0.15 -18.65 4.49
N GLY A 148 -1.45 -18.76 4.75
CA GLY A 148 -2.14 -20.02 5.01
C GLY A 148 -2.16 -20.94 3.80
N LYS A 149 -3.25 -20.92 3.04
CA LYS A 149 -3.40 -21.71 1.81
C LYS A 149 -2.95 -20.94 0.57
N ILE A 150 -1.68 -20.53 0.56
CA ILE A 150 -1.07 -19.89 -0.61
C ILE A 150 -0.78 -20.95 -1.69
N ASP A 151 -0.83 -20.55 -2.96
CA ASP A 151 -0.46 -21.43 -4.09
C ASP A 151 0.92 -22.05 -3.89
N THR A 152 1.15 -23.24 -4.44
CA THR A 152 2.38 -24.01 -4.29
C THR A 152 3.21 -24.07 -5.56
N GLY A 153 4.50 -24.22 -5.39
CA GLY A 153 5.46 -24.55 -6.43
C GLY A 153 6.37 -25.67 -5.95
N VAL A 154 6.56 -26.70 -6.76
CA VAL A 154 7.40 -27.85 -6.42
C VAL A 154 8.69 -27.80 -7.21
N LEU A 155 9.82 -27.84 -6.51
CA LEU A 155 11.15 -27.92 -7.14
C LEU A 155 11.35 -29.30 -7.75
N LYS A 156 11.74 -29.33 -9.02
CA LYS A 156 11.92 -30.57 -9.80
C LYS A 156 13.11 -30.46 -10.75
N MET A 157 13.63 -31.61 -11.15
CA MET A 157 14.55 -31.72 -12.27
C MET A 157 13.76 -31.84 -13.59
N LYS A 158 13.91 -30.89 -14.52
CA LYS A 158 13.37 -30.95 -15.89
C LYS A 158 14.47 -30.70 -16.90
N ASN A 159 14.67 -31.64 -17.83
CA ASN A 159 15.69 -31.54 -18.89
C ASN A 159 17.10 -31.19 -18.36
N GLY A 160 17.48 -31.74 -17.23
CA GLY A 160 18.77 -31.52 -16.60
C GLY A 160 18.92 -30.18 -15.85
N LYS A 161 17.83 -29.42 -15.70
CA LYS A 161 17.79 -28.17 -14.94
C LYS A 161 16.85 -28.26 -13.75
N ARG A 162 17.19 -27.57 -12.67
CA ARG A 162 16.31 -27.39 -11.52
C ARG A 162 15.34 -26.25 -11.82
N VAL A 163 14.03 -26.53 -11.75
CA VAL A 163 12.96 -25.55 -11.96
C VAL A 163 11.88 -25.74 -10.92
N VAL A 164 11.20 -24.67 -10.55
CA VAL A 164 10.03 -24.73 -9.67
C VAL A 164 8.77 -24.75 -10.53
N GLU A 165 8.08 -25.87 -10.59
CA GLU A 165 6.79 -26.00 -11.26
C GLU A 165 5.71 -25.38 -10.37
N VAL A 166 5.19 -24.21 -10.77
CA VAL A 166 4.18 -23.48 -9.99
C VAL A 166 2.81 -23.62 -10.63
N THR A 167 1.77 -23.72 -9.79
CA THR A 167 0.38 -23.56 -10.21
C THR A 167 -0.24 -22.45 -9.37
N VAL A 168 -0.70 -21.39 -10.02
CA VAL A 168 -1.16 -20.18 -9.33
C VAL A 168 -2.54 -19.75 -9.78
N ASN A 169 -3.30 -19.19 -8.82
CA ASN A 169 -4.60 -18.58 -9.04
C ASN A 169 -4.74 -17.36 -8.13
N LYS A 170 -4.17 -16.24 -8.55
CA LYS A 170 -4.20 -14.98 -7.82
C LYS A 170 -5.37 -14.12 -8.28
N ARG A 171 -6.12 -13.54 -7.35
CA ARG A 171 -7.25 -12.68 -7.66
C ARG A 171 -7.21 -11.38 -6.88
N TYR A 172 -7.94 -10.40 -7.39
CA TYR A 172 -7.98 -9.03 -6.87
C TYR A 172 -6.63 -8.33 -6.93
N ILE A 173 -5.83 -8.66 -7.95
CA ILE A 173 -4.47 -8.13 -8.11
C ILE A 173 -4.54 -6.78 -8.82
N THR A 174 -4.24 -5.72 -8.06
CA THR A 174 -4.19 -4.36 -8.59
C THR A 174 -3.11 -4.24 -9.64
N LEU A 175 -3.42 -3.57 -10.74
CA LEU A 175 -2.63 -3.42 -11.97
C LEU A 175 -2.46 -4.69 -12.82
N ALA A 176 -2.89 -5.88 -12.40
CA ALA A 176 -2.70 -7.11 -13.19
C ALA A 176 -3.11 -6.97 -14.67
N PRO A 177 -4.25 -6.35 -15.05
CA PRO A 177 -4.64 -6.24 -16.45
C PRO A 177 -3.63 -5.50 -17.33
N VAL A 178 -2.88 -4.55 -16.76
CA VAL A 178 -1.92 -3.70 -17.50
C VAL A 178 -0.46 -4.05 -17.18
N ALA A 179 -0.22 -4.82 -16.12
CA ALA A 179 1.14 -5.16 -15.69
C ALA A 179 1.84 -6.08 -16.69
N ASN A 180 3.13 -5.91 -16.84
CA ASN A 180 4.01 -6.79 -17.62
C ASN A 180 5.16 -7.38 -16.80
N LEU A 181 5.22 -7.07 -15.50
CA LEU A 181 6.11 -7.71 -14.53
C LEU A 181 5.29 -8.06 -13.27
N VAL A 182 5.26 -9.33 -12.91
CA VAL A 182 4.53 -9.85 -11.77
C VAL A 182 5.52 -10.28 -10.68
N GLY A 183 5.46 -9.66 -9.52
CA GLY A 183 6.01 -10.23 -8.30
C GLY A 183 5.04 -11.31 -7.81
N LEU A 184 5.46 -12.54 -7.79
CA LEU A 184 4.62 -13.69 -7.50
C LEU A 184 5.05 -14.38 -6.22
N ALA A 185 4.15 -14.46 -5.23
CA ALA A 185 4.36 -15.19 -4.00
C ALA A 185 3.69 -16.57 -4.06
N PHE A 186 4.43 -17.60 -3.69
CA PHE A 186 3.97 -18.99 -3.60
C PHE A 186 4.75 -19.75 -2.52
N ARG A 187 4.26 -20.91 -2.09
CA ARG A 187 4.98 -21.81 -1.18
C ARG A 187 5.86 -22.74 -2.02
N LEU A 188 7.17 -22.61 -1.86
CA LEU A 188 8.13 -23.54 -2.45
C LEU A 188 8.18 -24.82 -1.62
N GLU A 189 8.04 -25.96 -2.28
CA GLU A 189 8.23 -27.30 -1.74
C GLU A 189 9.41 -27.98 -2.44
N ASP A 190 10.22 -28.68 -1.69
CA ASP A 190 11.42 -29.38 -2.19
C ASP A 190 11.45 -30.83 -1.64
N PRO A 191 10.57 -31.72 -2.16
CA PRO A 191 10.48 -33.10 -1.65
C PRO A 191 11.72 -33.93 -1.96
N ASP A 192 12.48 -33.58 -3.00
CA ASP A 192 13.64 -34.33 -3.47
C ASP A 192 14.98 -33.73 -2.97
N ASN A 193 14.94 -32.73 -2.09
CA ASN A 193 16.11 -32.01 -1.55
C ASN A 193 17.06 -31.51 -2.65
N LEU A 194 16.50 -30.83 -3.63
CA LEU A 194 17.23 -30.30 -4.78
C LEU A 194 17.79 -28.88 -4.55
N LEU A 195 17.38 -28.17 -3.51
CA LEU A 195 17.94 -26.86 -3.16
C LEU A 195 19.39 -27.03 -2.71
N GLU A 196 20.28 -26.25 -3.29
CA GLU A 196 21.68 -26.14 -2.88
C GLU A 196 21.87 -25.09 -1.78
N SER A 197 20.95 -24.10 -1.73
CA SER A 197 20.92 -23.04 -0.72
C SER A 197 19.49 -22.57 -0.50
N GLY A 198 19.25 -21.84 0.60
CA GLY A 198 17.90 -21.45 1.01
C GLY A 198 17.13 -22.58 1.66
N ASN A 199 15.83 -22.42 1.79
CA ASN A 199 14.93 -23.38 2.41
C ASN A 199 13.56 -23.42 1.72
N PRO A 200 12.83 -24.54 1.78
CA PRO A 200 11.42 -24.55 1.41
C PRO A 200 10.61 -23.53 2.23
N GLY A 201 9.58 -22.94 1.63
CA GLY A 201 8.74 -21.97 2.30
C GLY A 201 8.16 -20.93 1.35
N ILE A 202 7.54 -19.89 1.91
CA ILE A 202 7.01 -18.80 1.09
C ILE A 202 8.16 -18.10 0.36
N THR A 203 8.07 -18.08 -0.96
CA THR A 203 9.09 -17.59 -1.88
C THR A 203 8.47 -16.55 -2.80
N VAL A 204 9.24 -15.57 -3.22
CA VAL A 204 8.82 -14.54 -4.18
C VAL A 204 9.67 -14.64 -5.42
N ALA A 205 9.04 -14.69 -6.59
CA ALA A 205 9.71 -14.68 -7.87
C ALA A 205 9.20 -13.54 -8.78
N LEU A 206 10.00 -13.17 -9.77
CA LEU A 206 9.67 -12.17 -10.78
C LEU A 206 9.34 -12.85 -12.10
N ILE A 207 8.10 -12.69 -12.54
CA ILE A 207 7.60 -13.31 -13.76
C ILE A 207 7.20 -12.22 -14.76
N GLU A 208 7.81 -12.23 -15.92
CA GLU A 208 7.39 -11.36 -17.02
C GLU A 208 6.06 -11.87 -17.61
N SER A 209 5.11 -10.98 -17.92
CA SER A 209 3.79 -11.38 -18.39
C SER A 209 3.80 -12.02 -19.79
N SER A 210 4.92 -11.96 -20.49
CA SER A 210 5.18 -12.70 -21.73
C SER A 210 5.40 -14.20 -21.53
N HIS A 211 5.53 -14.65 -20.28
CA HIS A 211 5.71 -16.08 -19.97
C HIS A 211 4.50 -16.89 -20.48
N PRO A 212 4.70 -17.92 -21.33
CA PRO A 212 3.61 -18.57 -22.06
C PRO A 212 2.57 -19.26 -21.17
N GLY A 213 2.95 -19.68 -19.96
CA GLY A 213 2.05 -20.30 -18.98
C GLY A 213 1.25 -19.32 -18.14
N LEU A 214 1.59 -18.02 -18.17
CA LEU A 214 0.96 -17.00 -17.34
C LEU A 214 -0.23 -16.36 -18.06
N GLN A 215 -1.37 -16.31 -17.38
CA GLN A 215 -2.61 -15.73 -17.91
C GLN A 215 -3.11 -14.61 -17.00
N LYS A 216 -3.47 -13.48 -17.61
CA LYS A 216 -4.15 -12.35 -16.97
C LYS A 216 -5.55 -12.23 -17.59
N THR A 217 -6.58 -12.71 -16.93
CA THR A 217 -7.82 -13.03 -17.62
C THR A 217 -9.03 -12.19 -17.23
N THR A 218 -9.25 -11.93 -15.95
CA THR A 218 -10.49 -11.33 -15.47
C THR A 218 -10.21 -9.94 -14.90
N HIS A 219 -10.99 -8.95 -15.33
CA HIS A 219 -11.06 -7.67 -14.67
C HIS A 219 -12.07 -7.73 -13.52
N HIS A 220 -11.60 -7.49 -12.32
CA HIS A 220 -12.45 -7.26 -11.15
C HIS A 220 -12.66 -5.76 -11.02
N ASN A 221 -13.89 -5.28 -11.16
CA ASN A 221 -14.19 -3.86 -11.08
C ASN A 221 -14.46 -3.42 -9.63
N PRO A 222 -13.48 -2.91 -8.88
CA PRO A 222 -13.68 -2.57 -7.46
C PRO A 222 -14.62 -1.37 -7.31
N LEU A 223 -15.90 -1.64 -7.03
CA LEU A 223 -16.93 -0.63 -6.78
C LEU A 223 -16.98 0.51 -7.82
N ASN A 224 -16.70 0.21 -9.07
CA ASN A 224 -16.58 1.21 -10.16
C ASN A 224 -15.55 2.32 -9.89
N ALA A 225 -14.54 2.06 -9.08
CA ALA A 225 -13.51 3.05 -8.77
C ALA A 225 -12.58 3.37 -9.95
N GLY A 226 -12.63 2.57 -11.04
CA GLY A 226 -12.02 2.93 -12.32
C GLY A 226 -10.50 2.73 -12.42
N PHE A 227 -9.92 1.80 -11.67
CA PHE A 227 -8.51 1.39 -11.78
C PHE A 227 -8.37 -0.09 -12.18
N PRO A 228 -7.23 -0.52 -12.76
CA PRO A 228 -7.03 -1.91 -13.14
C PRO A 228 -6.93 -2.82 -11.92
N ASN A 229 -7.72 -3.90 -11.91
CA ASN A 229 -7.63 -4.98 -10.94
C ASN A 229 -8.04 -6.28 -11.60
N GLY A 230 -7.30 -7.37 -11.39
CA GLY A 230 -7.57 -8.58 -12.15
C GLY A 230 -7.06 -9.87 -11.52
N THR A 231 -7.15 -10.93 -12.32
CA THR A 231 -6.70 -12.27 -12.00
C THR A 231 -5.37 -12.56 -12.69
N VAL A 232 -4.46 -13.22 -11.97
CA VAL A 232 -3.22 -13.81 -12.49
C VAL A 232 -3.26 -15.30 -12.20
N LYS A 233 -3.24 -16.16 -13.22
CA LYS A 233 -3.29 -17.61 -13.07
C LYS A 233 -2.46 -18.34 -14.12
N GLY A 234 -2.15 -19.59 -13.84
CA GLY A 234 -1.46 -20.47 -14.76
C GLY A 234 -0.66 -21.56 -14.09
N SER A 235 -0.10 -22.44 -14.92
CA SER A 235 0.87 -23.45 -14.51
C SER A 235 2.08 -23.30 -15.42
N PHE A 236 3.26 -23.09 -14.81
CA PHE A 236 4.51 -22.82 -15.53
C PHE A 236 5.74 -23.09 -14.66
N ASP A 237 6.88 -23.13 -15.31
CA ASP A 237 8.16 -23.31 -14.63
C ASP A 237 8.80 -21.97 -14.27
N VAL A 238 9.28 -21.85 -13.03
CA VAL A 238 10.06 -20.71 -12.54
C VAL A 238 11.50 -21.15 -12.38
N GLU A 239 12.44 -20.46 -13.01
CA GLU A 239 13.85 -20.69 -12.84
C GLU A 239 14.33 -20.12 -11.48
N LEU A 240 15.34 -20.72 -10.87
CA LEU A 240 15.81 -20.32 -9.53
C LEU A 240 16.38 -18.90 -9.51
N ASP A 241 16.92 -18.41 -10.63
CA ASP A 241 17.39 -17.02 -10.77
C ASP A 241 16.27 -15.99 -10.87
N GLN A 242 15.01 -16.42 -11.10
CA GLN A 242 13.81 -15.56 -11.03
C GLN A 242 13.34 -15.34 -9.59
N ILE A 243 13.78 -16.16 -8.62
CA ILE A 243 13.54 -15.92 -7.19
C ILE A 243 14.21 -14.59 -6.81
N VAL A 244 13.51 -13.72 -6.13
CA VAL A 244 14.07 -12.43 -5.66
C VAL A 244 15.22 -12.70 -4.70
N GLY A 245 16.43 -12.25 -5.11
CA GLY A 245 17.66 -12.53 -4.39
C GLY A 245 18.29 -13.90 -4.70
N GLY A 246 17.74 -14.64 -5.67
CA GLY A 246 18.25 -15.95 -6.08
C GLY A 246 17.85 -17.10 -5.15
N GLU A 247 18.45 -18.26 -5.39
CA GLU A 247 18.16 -19.49 -4.64
C GLU A 247 18.38 -19.33 -3.11
N GLU A 248 19.41 -18.58 -2.71
CA GLU A 248 19.71 -18.30 -1.30
C GLU A 248 18.55 -17.70 -0.52
N ASN A 249 17.67 -16.99 -1.22
CA ASN A 249 16.49 -16.34 -0.65
C ASN A 249 15.19 -17.17 -0.77
N ALA A 250 15.29 -18.41 -1.24
CA ALA A 250 14.16 -19.35 -1.20
C ALA A 250 13.66 -19.51 0.24
N GLY A 251 12.35 -19.45 0.42
CA GLY A 251 11.70 -19.54 1.74
C GLY A 251 11.70 -18.25 2.57
N LEU A 252 12.43 -17.20 2.16
CA LEU A 252 12.46 -15.93 2.89
C LEU A 252 11.36 -14.94 2.47
N GLY A 253 10.49 -15.32 1.54
CA GLY A 253 9.48 -14.44 0.96
C GLY A 253 8.53 -13.83 1.99
N TRP A 254 8.17 -14.55 3.05
CA TRP A 254 7.32 -13.99 4.10
C TRP A 254 7.99 -12.85 4.86
N LYS A 255 9.26 -13.01 5.22
CA LYS A 255 10.05 -11.94 5.83
C LYS A 255 10.13 -10.72 4.92
N MET A 256 10.47 -10.91 3.64
CA MET A 256 10.55 -9.85 2.64
C MET A 256 9.24 -9.06 2.53
N LEU A 257 8.11 -9.77 2.48
CA LEU A 257 6.79 -9.16 2.38
C LEU A 257 6.45 -8.33 3.63
N MET A 258 6.73 -8.86 4.82
CA MET A 258 6.44 -8.15 6.07
C MET A 258 7.25 -6.87 6.21
N GLU A 259 8.49 -6.86 5.77
CA GLU A 259 9.37 -5.69 5.83
C GLU A 259 8.96 -4.63 4.80
N CYS A 260 8.69 -5.02 3.55
CA CYS A 260 8.32 -4.08 2.48
C CYS A 260 6.87 -3.57 2.56
N LEU A 261 5.91 -4.37 3.03
CA LEU A 261 4.52 -3.94 3.18
C LEU A 261 4.32 -2.82 4.22
N ALA A 262 5.28 -2.63 5.12
CA ALA A 262 5.17 -1.60 6.15
C ALA A 262 5.14 -0.17 5.57
N ALA A 263 5.90 0.10 4.50
CA ALA A 263 5.95 1.42 3.86
C ALA A 263 4.61 1.82 3.23
N GLY A 264 3.96 0.91 2.50
CA GLY A 264 2.64 1.16 1.90
C GLY A 264 1.58 1.51 2.94
N ARG A 265 1.54 0.78 4.05
CA ARG A 265 0.60 1.01 5.15
C ARG A 265 0.82 2.34 5.86
N ALA A 266 2.07 2.77 5.99
CA ALA A 266 2.41 3.99 6.73
C ALA A 266 2.19 5.27 5.92
N VAL A 267 2.38 5.22 4.60
CA VAL A 267 2.49 6.40 3.74
C VAL A 267 1.37 6.50 2.71
N CYS A 268 1.22 5.43 1.91
CA CYS A 268 0.40 5.50 0.70
C CYS A 268 -1.09 5.52 0.99
N LEU A 269 -1.59 4.55 1.77
CA LEU A 269 -3.01 4.51 2.16
C LEU A 269 -3.41 5.68 3.06
N PRO A 270 -2.63 6.08 4.08
CA PRO A 270 -2.91 7.30 4.83
C PRO A 270 -2.93 8.57 3.97
N GLY A 271 -2.06 8.65 2.96
CA GLY A 271 -2.06 9.76 2.00
C GLY A 271 -3.35 9.82 1.17
N THR A 272 -3.83 8.69 0.65
CA THR A 272 -5.10 8.63 -0.09
C THR A 272 -6.32 8.93 0.80
N ALA A 273 -6.31 8.44 2.05
CA ALA A 273 -7.33 8.76 3.06
C ALA A 273 -7.38 10.25 3.37
N LEU A 274 -6.21 10.88 3.54
CA LEU A 274 -6.10 12.33 3.73
C LEU A 274 -6.64 13.12 2.54
N ALA A 275 -6.35 12.67 1.32
CA ALA A 275 -6.83 13.32 0.10
C ALA A 275 -8.37 13.37 0.06
N SER A 276 -9.01 12.22 0.28
CA SER A 276 -10.47 12.11 0.29
C SER A 276 -11.11 12.95 1.40
N SER A 277 -10.53 12.93 2.60
CA SER A 277 -11.01 13.72 3.74
C SER A 277 -10.92 15.23 3.48
N LYS A 278 -9.80 15.72 2.92
CA LYS A 278 -9.63 17.13 2.56
C LYS A 278 -10.66 17.59 1.53
N VAL A 279 -10.86 16.78 0.48
CA VAL A 279 -11.82 17.12 -0.58
C VAL A 279 -13.24 17.12 -0.03
N ALA A 280 -13.62 16.12 0.77
CA ALA A 280 -14.93 16.04 1.37
C ALA A 280 -15.19 17.24 2.30
N THR A 281 -14.29 17.49 3.25
CA THR A 281 -14.45 18.57 4.23
C THR A 281 -14.53 19.93 3.56
N TRP A 282 -13.62 20.24 2.63
CA TRP A 282 -13.62 21.53 1.92
C TRP A 282 -14.80 21.67 0.96
N GLY A 283 -15.08 20.64 0.15
CA GLY A 283 -16.16 20.69 -0.84
C GLY A 283 -17.54 20.83 -0.18
N VAL A 284 -17.77 20.12 0.91
CA VAL A 284 -19.02 20.19 1.69
C VAL A 284 -19.16 21.55 2.35
N TYR A 285 -18.09 22.15 2.86
CA TYR A 285 -18.10 23.51 3.38
C TYR A 285 -18.54 24.50 2.31
N GLN A 286 -17.92 24.48 1.13
CA GLN A 286 -18.26 25.37 0.03
C GLN A 286 -19.73 25.19 -0.41
N PHE A 287 -20.19 23.93 -0.52
CA PHE A 287 -21.58 23.64 -0.81
C PHE A 287 -22.51 24.25 0.23
N GLY A 288 -22.23 24.01 1.51
CA GLY A 288 -23.08 24.47 2.62
C GLY A 288 -23.11 25.99 2.82
N GLN A 289 -22.08 26.70 2.38
CA GLN A 289 -22.07 28.16 2.37
C GLN A 289 -23.04 28.74 1.31
N HIS A 290 -23.20 28.06 0.18
CA HIS A 290 -24.02 28.56 -0.94
C HIS A 290 -25.43 27.96 -0.94
N ARG A 291 -25.59 26.70 -0.55
CA ARG A 291 -26.90 26.02 -0.48
C ARG A 291 -27.71 26.58 0.67
N LYS A 292 -28.90 27.12 0.35
CA LYS A 292 -29.84 27.64 1.34
C LYS A 292 -31.04 26.72 1.50
N GLN A 293 -31.48 26.55 2.71
CA GLN A 293 -32.76 25.95 3.10
C GLN A 293 -33.35 26.78 4.24
N PHE A 294 -34.67 26.91 4.32
CA PHE A 294 -35.35 27.76 5.30
C PHE A 294 -34.84 29.20 5.29
N GLY A 295 -34.43 29.69 4.11
CA GLY A 295 -33.94 31.05 3.92
C GLY A 295 -32.49 31.34 4.33
N ILE A 296 -31.76 30.37 4.94
CA ILE A 296 -30.38 30.52 5.41
C ILE A 296 -29.43 29.51 4.79
N PRO A 297 -28.11 29.82 4.67
CA PRO A 297 -27.11 28.81 4.30
C PRO A 297 -27.09 27.61 5.23
N LEU A 298 -26.81 26.42 4.69
CA LEU A 298 -26.74 25.20 5.49
C LEU A 298 -25.70 25.32 6.61
N MET A 299 -24.54 25.95 6.38
CA MET A 299 -23.50 26.13 7.39
C MET A 299 -23.90 27.02 8.57
N LYS A 300 -25.05 27.72 8.50
CA LYS A 300 -25.62 28.48 9.62
C LYS A 300 -26.58 27.67 10.48
N MET A 301 -26.85 26.43 10.09
CA MET A 301 -27.69 25.52 10.87
C MET A 301 -26.80 24.74 11.83
N GLU A 302 -27.10 24.77 13.13
CA GLU A 302 -26.27 24.17 14.18
C GLU A 302 -26.00 22.69 13.93
N GLY A 303 -27.03 21.87 13.65
CA GLY A 303 -26.88 20.44 13.39
C GLY A 303 -26.06 20.10 12.14
N VAL A 304 -26.02 20.97 11.13
CA VAL A 304 -25.16 20.81 9.95
C VAL A 304 -23.73 21.21 10.31
N ASN A 305 -23.57 22.32 11.04
CA ASN A 305 -22.26 22.81 11.43
C ASN A 305 -21.54 21.87 12.40
N GLU A 306 -22.28 21.28 13.36
CA GLU A 306 -21.76 20.24 14.25
C GLU A 306 -21.15 19.07 13.48
N LYS A 307 -21.88 18.51 12.53
CA LYS A 307 -21.40 17.40 11.68
C LYS A 307 -20.19 17.82 10.83
N TRP A 308 -20.18 19.03 10.29
CA TRP A 308 -19.04 19.55 9.54
C TRP A 308 -17.81 19.78 10.42
N LEU A 309 -17.97 20.22 11.67
CA LEU A 309 -16.87 20.35 12.63
C LEU A 309 -16.23 19.00 12.95
N ASP A 310 -17.02 17.93 13.06
CA ASP A 310 -16.49 16.57 13.18
C ASP A 310 -15.65 16.17 11.94
N MET A 311 -16.13 16.49 10.73
CA MET A 311 -15.37 16.26 9.51
C MET A 311 -14.02 17.01 9.53
N LEU A 312 -14.05 18.27 9.96
CA LEU A 312 -12.86 19.12 10.05
C LEU A 312 -11.87 18.55 11.08
N TYR A 313 -12.36 18.20 12.26
CA TYR A 313 -11.55 17.58 13.33
C TYR A 313 -10.90 16.29 12.87
N GLN A 314 -11.66 15.34 12.29
CA GLN A 314 -11.12 14.09 11.78
C GLN A 314 -10.08 14.31 10.68
N THR A 315 -10.33 15.24 9.77
CA THR A 315 -9.38 15.59 8.70
C THR A 315 -8.09 16.17 9.28
N TRP A 316 -8.19 17.02 10.30
CA TRP A 316 -7.03 17.57 10.99
C TRP A 316 -6.21 16.47 11.72
N VAL A 317 -6.89 15.53 12.39
CA VAL A 317 -6.23 14.38 13.03
C VAL A 317 -5.47 13.54 12.00
N ILE A 318 -6.11 13.21 10.87
CA ILE A 318 -5.46 12.47 9.78
C ILE A 318 -4.24 13.23 9.26
N GLN A 319 -4.36 14.53 8.99
CA GLN A 319 -3.25 15.35 8.48
C GLN A 319 -2.07 15.40 9.45
N SER A 320 -2.35 15.61 10.74
CA SER A 320 -1.32 15.71 11.78
C SER A 320 -0.60 14.38 11.96
N SER A 321 -1.35 13.28 11.96
CA SER A 321 -0.80 11.92 12.06
C SER A 321 0.06 11.56 10.85
N VAL A 322 -0.38 11.90 9.63
CA VAL A 322 0.39 11.67 8.40
C VAL A 322 1.70 12.46 8.44
N ASN A 323 1.64 13.75 8.79
CA ASN A 323 2.84 14.58 8.87
C ASN A 323 3.85 14.04 9.89
N LEU A 324 3.37 13.68 11.09
CA LEU A 324 4.22 13.13 12.15
C LEU A 324 4.87 11.82 11.70
N THR A 325 4.08 10.89 11.16
CA THR A 325 4.57 9.58 10.70
C THR A 325 5.60 9.73 9.58
N ASN A 326 5.37 10.61 8.61
CA ASN A 326 6.33 10.87 7.54
C ASN A 326 7.68 11.34 8.09
N VAL A 327 7.69 12.27 9.05
CA VAL A 327 8.93 12.76 9.70
C VAL A 327 9.66 11.64 10.41
N LEU A 328 8.94 10.77 11.13
CA LEU A 328 9.53 9.63 11.84
C LEU A 328 10.16 8.62 10.87
N LEU A 329 9.46 8.31 9.78
CA LEU A 329 9.98 7.41 8.73
C LEU A 329 11.22 7.99 8.02
N GLU A 330 11.28 9.31 7.80
CA GLU A 330 12.46 9.97 7.21
C GLU A 330 13.70 9.90 8.10
N ARG A 331 13.54 9.65 9.39
CA ARG A 331 14.64 9.36 10.31
C ARG A 331 15.21 7.95 10.16
N GLY A 332 14.62 7.13 9.28
CA GLY A 332 15.00 5.73 9.08
C GLY A 332 14.32 4.74 10.02
N ASP A 333 13.34 5.18 10.82
CA ASP A 333 12.54 4.27 11.64
C ASP A 333 11.69 3.36 10.78
N LYS A 334 11.58 2.08 11.14
CA LYS A 334 10.71 1.08 10.46
C LYS A 334 9.63 0.56 11.43
N PRO A 335 8.65 1.38 11.85
CA PRO A 335 7.68 1.01 12.86
C PRO A 335 6.57 0.15 12.28
N ALA A 336 6.58 -1.16 12.53
CA ALA A 336 5.58 -2.09 12.02
C ALA A 336 4.19 -1.84 12.61
N VAL A 337 4.11 -1.54 13.91
CA VAL A 337 2.85 -1.32 14.63
C VAL A 337 2.24 0.03 14.27
N ILE A 338 3.05 1.10 14.28
CA ILE A 338 2.60 2.45 13.89
C ILE A 338 2.12 2.46 12.43
N SER A 339 2.81 1.77 11.52
CA SER A 339 2.39 1.63 10.12
C SER A 339 0.99 1.02 10.01
N ALA A 340 0.73 -0.04 10.77
CA ALA A 340 -0.57 -0.71 10.81
C ALA A 340 -1.65 0.20 11.43
N LEU A 341 -1.33 0.89 12.52
CA LEU A 341 -2.22 1.82 13.19
C LEU A 341 -2.59 2.99 12.29
N MET A 342 -1.62 3.54 11.57
CA MET A 342 -1.83 4.62 10.60
C MET A 342 -2.81 4.20 9.50
N LYS A 343 -2.60 3.03 8.89
CA LYS A 343 -3.51 2.52 7.87
C LYS A 343 -4.93 2.37 8.41
N GLN A 344 -5.10 1.71 9.53
CA GLN A 344 -6.42 1.42 10.11
C GLN A 344 -7.13 2.70 10.55
N GLN A 345 -6.48 3.57 11.32
CA GLN A 345 -7.11 4.77 11.86
C GLN A 345 -7.41 5.81 10.78
N THR A 346 -6.51 6.04 9.83
CA THR A 346 -6.75 7.07 8.81
C THR A 346 -7.82 6.67 7.83
N THR A 347 -7.88 5.40 7.43
CA THR A 347 -8.90 4.93 6.47
C THR A 347 -10.30 4.86 7.09
N GLU A 348 -10.44 4.46 8.36
CA GLU A 348 -11.74 4.50 9.06
C GLU A 348 -12.23 5.93 9.23
N ARG A 349 -11.39 6.83 9.75
CA ARG A 349 -11.74 8.24 9.91
C ARG A 349 -12.11 8.90 8.59
N ALA A 350 -11.38 8.59 7.52
CA ALA A 350 -11.70 9.11 6.18
C ALA A 350 -13.06 8.63 5.69
N ARG A 351 -13.43 7.36 5.97
CA ARG A 351 -14.75 6.83 5.64
C ARG A 351 -15.85 7.59 6.39
N ASP A 352 -15.66 7.86 7.67
CA ASP A 352 -16.62 8.64 8.48
C ASP A 352 -16.76 10.07 7.94
N VAL A 353 -15.65 10.74 7.61
CA VAL A 353 -15.65 12.06 6.97
C VAL A 353 -16.46 12.07 5.67
N ILE A 354 -16.26 11.05 4.83
CA ILE A 354 -17.00 10.94 3.56
C ILE A 354 -18.49 10.71 3.82
N ASN A 355 -18.86 9.84 4.76
CA ASN A 355 -20.25 9.55 5.13
C ASN A 355 -20.94 10.82 5.63
N TYR A 356 -20.32 11.58 6.54
CA TYR A 356 -20.86 12.86 6.99
C TYR A 356 -21.01 13.86 5.85
N GLY A 357 -20.04 13.88 4.94
CA GLY A 357 -20.12 14.71 3.74
C GLY A 357 -21.29 14.34 2.83
N MET A 358 -21.56 13.05 2.66
CA MET A 358 -22.71 12.54 1.90
C MET A 358 -24.03 13.02 2.54
N ASP A 359 -24.16 12.94 3.85
CA ASP A 359 -25.34 13.39 4.57
C ASP A 359 -25.60 14.88 4.38
N ILE A 360 -24.57 15.73 4.49
CA ILE A 360 -24.71 17.17 4.33
C ILE A 360 -25.00 17.56 2.87
N HIS A 361 -24.35 16.88 1.92
CA HIS A 361 -24.52 17.12 0.48
C HIS A 361 -25.87 16.58 -0.04
N ALA A 362 -26.49 15.69 0.72
CA ALA A 362 -27.88 15.18 0.57
C ALA A 362 -28.15 14.61 -0.83
N GLY A 363 -29.24 14.98 -1.50
CA GLY A 363 -29.64 14.45 -2.80
C GLY A 363 -28.56 14.55 -3.88
N ASN A 364 -27.72 15.58 -3.83
CA ASN A 364 -26.60 15.70 -4.76
C ASN A 364 -25.50 14.63 -4.56
N ALA A 365 -25.41 14.07 -3.35
CA ALA A 365 -24.48 12.97 -3.06
C ALA A 365 -25.05 11.59 -3.44
N ILE A 366 -26.36 11.48 -3.58
CA ILE A 366 -27.03 10.22 -3.95
C ILE A 366 -27.14 10.06 -5.47
N CYS A 367 -27.44 11.17 -6.18
CA CYS A 367 -27.54 11.14 -7.63
C CYS A 367 -26.14 11.12 -8.28
N VAL A 368 -25.91 10.13 -9.13
CA VAL A 368 -24.70 10.05 -9.95
C VAL A 368 -24.68 11.21 -10.95
N GLY A 369 -23.55 11.86 -11.10
CA GLY A 369 -23.38 12.91 -12.09
C GLY A 369 -22.44 14.03 -11.69
N HIS A 370 -22.44 15.09 -12.48
CA HIS A 370 -21.49 16.20 -12.42
C HIS A 370 -21.43 16.90 -11.05
N SER A 371 -22.57 17.01 -10.37
CA SER A 371 -22.67 17.69 -9.07
C SER A 371 -22.21 16.83 -7.90
N ASN A 372 -22.03 15.53 -8.11
CA ASN A 372 -21.61 14.60 -7.05
C ASN A 372 -20.10 14.44 -7.02
N PHE A 373 -19.39 15.36 -6.37
CA PHE A 373 -17.94 15.27 -6.20
C PHE A 373 -17.50 14.23 -5.16
N LEU A 374 -18.41 13.74 -4.30
CA LEU A 374 -18.13 12.76 -3.24
C LEU A 374 -18.16 11.32 -3.73
N GLN A 375 -18.94 11.01 -4.77
CA GLN A 375 -19.19 9.65 -5.23
C GLN A 375 -17.92 8.79 -5.37
N LYS A 376 -16.90 9.30 -6.05
CA LYS A 376 -15.66 8.55 -6.30
C LYS A 376 -14.88 8.21 -5.02
N TYR A 377 -14.98 9.06 -4.00
CA TYR A 377 -14.34 8.82 -2.70
C TYR A 377 -15.16 7.85 -1.86
N TYR A 378 -16.48 7.95 -1.91
CA TYR A 378 -17.39 7.01 -1.26
C TYR A 378 -17.20 5.59 -1.80
N GLN A 379 -17.09 5.44 -3.12
CA GLN A 379 -16.80 4.15 -3.78
C GLN A 379 -15.39 3.63 -3.44
N ALA A 380 -14.40 4.49 -3.31
CA ALA A 380 -13.02 4.10 -3.03
C ALA A 380 -12.76 3.78 -1.54
N ALA A 381 -13.51 4.36 -0.60
CA ALA A 381 -13.27 4.20 0.84
C ALA A 381 -13.23 2.73 1.31
N PRO A 382 -14.19 1.85 0.95
CA PRO A 382 -14.14 0.43 1.35
C PRO A 382 -12.91 -0.31 0.83
N ILE A 383 -12.32 0.14 -0.28
CA ILE A 383 -11.10 -0.46 -0.83
C ILE A 383 -9.94 -0.21 0.13
N GLY A 384 -9.75 1.02 0.61
CA GLY A 384 -8.74 1.35 1.61
C GLY A 384 -8.91 0.59 2.94
N ILE A 385 -10.16 0.24 3.31
CA ILE A 385 -10.46 -0.59 4.49
C ILE A 385 -9.99 -2.04 4.29
N THR A 386 -10.08 -2.55 3.05
CA THR A 386 -9.89 -3.97 2.74
C THR A 386 -8.46 -4.32 2.38
N VAL A 387 -7.77 -3.48 1.59
CA VAL A 387 -6.44 -3.81 1.03
C VAL A 387 -5.31 -3.64 2.06
N GLU A 388 -4.17 -4.26 1.79
CA GLU A 388 -2.96 -4.25 2.63
C GLU A 388 -3.20 -4.73 4.07
N GLY A 389 -4.03 -5.78 4.21
CA GLY A 389 -4.58 -6.28 5.45
C GLY A 389 -5.87 -5.54 5.85
N SER A 390 -6.98 -6.28 5.92
CA SER A 390 -8.25 -5.68 6.32
C SER A 390 -8.13 -4.96 7.67
N ASN A 391 -8.90 -3.90 7.88
CA ASN A 391 -8.81 -3.14 9.13
C ASN A 391 -9.16 -3.99 10.37
N THR A 392 -10.02 -4.99 10.23
CA THR A 392 -10.31 -5.93 11.32
C THR A 392 -9.06 -6.73 11.71
N LEU A 393 -8.36 -7.33 10.71
CA LEU A 393 -7.11 -8.02 10.94
C LEU A 393 -6.03 -7.08 11.49
N THR A 394 -5.88 -5.91 10.87
CA THR A 394 -4.87 -4.93 11.25
C THR A 394 -5.03 -4.49 12.70
N ARG A 395 -6.24 -4.18 13.12
CA ARG A 395 -6.54 -3.79 14.50
C ARG A 395 -6.30 -4.93 15.49
N SER A 396 -6.78 -6.13 15.18
CA SER A 396 -6.83 -7.23 16.14
C SER A 396 -5.51 -7.99 16.23
N LEU A 397 -4.90 -8.35 15.09
CA LEU A 397 -3.67 -9.15 15.06
C LEU A 397 -2.42 -8.30 15.03
N ILE A 398 -2.36 -7.27 14.20
CA ILE A 398 -1.11 -6.51 14.01
C ILE A 398 -0.94 -5.48 15.12
N VAL A 399 -1.94 -4.61 15.33
CA VAL A 399 -1.82 -3.54 16.35
C VAL A 399 -1.89 -4.13 17.75
N PHE A 400 -2.92 -4.92 18.05
CA PHE A 400 -3.10 -5.48 19.39
C PHE A 400 -2.19 -6.67 19.63
N GLY A 401 -2.32 -7.77 18.88
CA GLY A 401 -1.59 -9.02 19.14
C GLY A 401 -0.06 -8.87 18.98
N GLN A 402 0.40 -8.45 17.81
CA GLN A 402 1.84 -8.27 17.57
C GLN A 402 2.38 -6.99 18.23
N GLY A 403 1.57 -5.93 18.27
CA GLY A 403 1.97 -4.64 18.81
C GLY A 403 2.23 -4.70 20.31
N LEU A 404 1.36 -5.34 21.07
CA LEU A 404 1.53 -5.52 22.50
C LEU A 404 2.86 -6.22 22.82
N ASN A 405 3.14 -7.32 22.14
CA ASN A 405 4.36 -8.09 22.35
C ASN A 405 5.63 -7.31 21.98
N LYS A 406 5.58 -6.48 20.94
CA LYS A 406 6.76 -5.72 20.48
C LYS A 406 6.99 -4.40 21.21
N SER A 407 5.92 -3.75 21.65
CA SER A 407 5.97 -2.40 22.20
C SER A 407 6.04 -2.38 23.73
N HIS A 408 5.44 -3.37 24.40
CA HIS A 408 5.50 -3.46 25.85
C HIS A 408 6.93 -3.83 26.31
N PRO A 409 7.51 -3.09 27.28
CA PRO A 409 8.92 -3.26 27.64
C PRO A 409 9.24 -4.62 28.29
N HIS A 410 8.25 -5.27 28.90
CA HIS A 410 8.46 -6.49 29.70
C HIS A 410 7.84 -7.76 29.11
N ILE A 411 6.88 -7.67 28.13
CA ILE A 411 6.21 -8.86 27.61
C ILE A 411 7.19 -9.79 26.86
N PHE A 412 8.02 -9.25 25.98
CA PHE A 412 8.95 -10.08 25.22
C PHE A 412 10.01 -10.73 26.11
N PRO A 413 10.71 -10.00 27.02
CA PRO A 413 11.61 -10.62 27.99
C PRO A 413 10.92 -11.63 28.92
N LEU A 414 9.65 -11.40 29.28
CA LEU A 414 8.85 -12.36 30.05
C LEU A 414 8.64 -13.66 29.29
N LEU A 415 8.29 -13.58 28.00
CA LEU A 415 8.10 -14.77 27.15
C LEU A 415 9.41 -15.51 26.93
N GLU A 416 10.53 -14.81 26.71
CA GLU A 416 11.86 -15.41 26.61
C GLU A 416 12.21 -16.17 27.89
N SER A 417 11.98 -15.60 29.07
CA SER A 417 12.26 -16.27 30.36
C SER A 417 11.42 -17.54 30.56
N ILE A 418 10.22 -17.62 29.95
CA ILE A 418 9.42 -18.88 29.95
C ILE A 418 10.03 -19.92 29.02
N ILE A 419 10.50 -19.50 27.85
CA ILE A 419 11.12 -20.41 26.86
C ILE A 419 12.43 -20.98 27.42
N ASP A 420 13.21 -20.13 28.09
CA ASP A 420 14.51 -20.47 28.66
C ASP A 420 14.42 -21.13 30.05
N ASP A 421 13.19 -21.36 30.56
CA ASP A 421 12.91 -21.89 31.91
C ASP A 421 13.58 -21.12 33.05
N ASP A 422 13.71 -19.76 32.83
CA ASP A 422 14.36 -18.84 33.78
C ASP A 422 13.33 -18.21 34.74
N LEU A 423 13.10 -18.88 35.85
CA LEU A 423 12.11 -18.47 36.85
C LEU A 423 12.45 -17.13 37.53
N ASP A 424 13.71 -16.76 37.67
CA ASP A 424 14.12 -15.54 38.37
C ASP A 424 13.89 -14.32 37.47
N ASN A 425 14.26 -14.39 36.20
CA ASN A 425 13.93 -13.36 35.21
C ASN A 425 12.43 -13.28 34.99
N PHE A 426 11.70 -14.40 34.93
CA PHE A 426 10.24 -14.42 34.86
C PHE A 426 9.63 -13.61 36.03
N LYS A 427 10.00 -13.90 37.27
CA LYS A 427 9.50 -13.17 38.45
C LYS A 427 9.82 -11.68 38.39
N THR A 428 11.00 -11.33 37.92
CA THR A 428 11.45 -9.94 37.80
C THR A 428 10.60 -9.16 36.79
N TYR A 429 10.42 -9.70 35.59
CA TYR A 429 9.62 -9.05 34.56
C TYR A 429 8.13 -9.05 34.90
N PHE A 430 7.61 -10.11 35.50
CA PHE A 430 6.22 -10.18 35.93
C PHE A 430 5.86 -9.14 37.00
N LYS A 431 6.76 -8.91 37.96
CA LYS A 431 6.58 -7.85 38.98
C LYS A 431 6.67 -6.44 38.39
N SER A 432 7.34 -6.29 37.26
CA SER A 432 7.53 -5.00 36.58
C SER A 432 6.40 -4.64 35.63
N MET A 433 5.49 -5.60 35.32
CA MET A 433 4.25 -5.38 34.56
C MET A 433 3.17 -4.75 35.42
#